data_e4e44d2f3aceebb7ab07ce79da109d9a
#
_entry.id   e4e44d2f3aceebb7ab07ce79da109d9a
#
_cell.length_a   1.000
_cell.length_b   1.000
_cell.length_c   1.000
_cell.angle_alpha   90.00
_cell.angle_beta   90.00
_cell.angle_gamma   90.00
#
_symmetry.space_group_name_H-M   'P 1'
#
loop_
_entity.id
_entity.type
_entity.pdbx_description
1 polymer ?
#
loop_
_entity_poly.entity_id
_entity_poly.type
_entity_poly.pdbx_seq_one_letter_code
_entity_poly.pdbx_strand_id
1 'polypeptide(L)' 'VDLQDLIIGYENDDLNLTQEILLFSELVKSGKAWSLQGHYGRMAEAMIDLKFIDKDGKVLKVPVED' A
#
# COMPACT_ATOMS: atom_id res chain seq x y z
N VAL A 1 13.28 3.96 -2.36
CA VAL A 1 12.10 4.76 -2.72
C VAL A 1 11.59 5.45 -1.47
N ASP A 2 11.33 6.74 -1.57
CA ASP A 2 10.84 7.52 -0.44
C ASP A 2 9.34 7.29 -0.27
N LEU A 3 8.92 6.96 0.94
CA LEU A 3 7.50 6.77 1.25
C LEU A 3 6.68 8.01 0.89
N GLN A 4 7.22 9.19 1.14
CA GLN A 4 6.52 10.42 0.84
C GLN A 4 6.26 10.58 -0.67
N ASP A 5 7.22 10.20 -1.50
CA ASP A 5 7.05 10.21 -2.95
C ASP A 5 5.94 9.24 -3.38
N LEU A 6 5.86 8.08 -2.74
CA LEU A 6 4.81 7.12 -3.04
C LEU A 6 3.43 7.66 -2.65
N ILE A 7 3.35 8.34 -1.51
CA ILE A 7 2.08 8.96 -1.08
C ILE A 7 1.64 10.04 -2.08
N ILE A 8 2.57 10.87 -2.51
CA ILE A 8 2.26 11.92 -3.50
C ILE A 8 1.80 11.30 -4.81
N GLY A 9 2.49 10.26 -5.28
CA GLY A 9 2.10 9.56 -6.49
C GLY A 9 0.73 8.91 -6.36
N TYR A 10 0.42 8.34 -5.21
CA TYR A 10 -0.88 7.74 -4.97
C TYR A 10 -1.99 8.80 -5.03
N GLU A 11 -1.79 9.94 -4.40
CA GLU A 11 -2.79 11.00 -4.39
C GLU A 11 -3.00 11.63 -5.77
N ASN A 12 -1.98 11.59 -6.60
CA ASN A 12 -2.06 12.06 -7.99
C ASN A 12 -2.49 10.97 -8.96
N ASP A 13 -2.79 9.76 -8.47
CA ASP A 13 -3.20 8.62 -9.27
C ASP A 13 -2.13 8.21 -10.30
N ASP A 14 -0.86 8.35 -9.92
CA ASP A 14 0.29 8.07 -10.78
C ASP A 14 0.93 6.71 -10.53
N LEU A 15 0.46 5.96 -9.53
CA LEU A 15 1.07 4.69 -9.18
C LEU A 15 0.40 3.53 -9.91
N ASN A 16 1.21 2.56 -10.34
CA ASN A 16 0.67 1.28 -10.79
C ASN A 16 0.38 0.40 -9.57
N LEU A 17 -0.23 -0.76 -9.79
CA LEU A 17 -0.64 -1.64 -8.69
C LEU A 17 0.55 -2.11 -7.86
N THR A 18 1.67 -2.44 -8.50
CA THR A 18 2.87 -2.87 -7.78
C THR A 18 3.36 -1.78 -6.83
N GLN A 19 3.38 -0.54 -7.31
CA GLN A 19 3.79 0.59 -6.48
C GLN A 19 2.82 0.83 -5.34
N GLU A 20 1.53 0.65 -5.57
CA GLU A 20 0.52 0.76 -4.52
C GLU A 20 0.71 -0.31 -3.45
N ILE A 21 1.02 -1.53 -3.85
CA ILE A 21 1.30 -2.61 -2.91
C ILE A 21 2.50 -2.26 -2.04
N LEU A 22 3.57 -1.74 -2.64
CA LEU A 22 4.75 -1.33 -1.88
C LEU A 22 4.42 -0.19 -0.92
N LEU A 23 3.64 0.78 -1.37
CA LEU A 23 3.21 1.88 -0.52
C LEU A 23 2.44 1.36 0.71
N PHE A 24 1.43 0.53 0.48
CA PHE A 24 0.61 0.04 1.58
C PHE A 24 1.37 -0.93 2.48
N SER A 25 2.31 -1.69 1.92
CA SER A 25 3.22 -2.50 2.72
C SER A 25 3.96 -1.62 3.74
N GLU A 26 4.54 -0.51 3.30
CA GLU A 26 5.26 0.39 4.20
C GLU A 26 4.32 1.10 5.17
N LEU A 27 3.14 1.49 4.72
CA LEU A 27 2.17 2.15 5.59
C LEU A 27 1.69 1.22 6.71
N VAL A 28 1.47 -0.05 6.40
CA VAL A 28 1.06 -1.03 7.41
C VAL A 28 2.21 -1.33 8.36
N LYS A 29 3.43 -1.51 7.85
CA LYS A 29 4.60 -1.77 8.69
C LYS A 29 4.84 -0.67 9.71
N SER A 30 4.67 0.58 9.31
CA SER A 30 4.90 1.73 10.18
C SER A 30 3.68 2.08 11.03
N GLY A 31 2.53 1.47 10.77
CA GLY A 31 1.27 1.79 11.43
C GLY A 31 0.58 3.03 10.88
N LYS A 32 1.16 3.69 9.90
CA LYS A 32 0.60 4.93 9.35
C LYS A 32 -0.70 4.70 8.59
N ALA A 33 -0.89 3.48 8.04
CA ALA A 33 -2.14 3.18 7.33
C ALA A 33 -3.36 3.42 8.21
N TRP A 34 -3.23 3.21 9.51
CA TRP A 34 -4.34 3.31 10.45
C TRP A 34 -4.50 4.72 11.03
N SER A 35 -3.48 5.57 10.88
CA SER A 35 -3.51 6.93 11.42
C SER A 35 -3.68 8.00 10.34
N LEU A 36 -3.61 7.64 9.07
CA LEU A 36 -3.91 8.54 7.96
C LEU A 36 -5.41 8.58 7.72
N GLN A 37 -5.84 9.28 6.67
CA GLN A 37 -7.27 9.37 6.34
C GLN A 37 -7.87 7.98 6.15
N GLY A 38 -9.17 7.86 6.41
CA GLY A 38 -9.85 6.58 6.43
C GLY A 38 -9.70 5.73 5.16
N HIS A 39 -9.57 6.38 3.99
CA HIS A 39 -9.41 5.61 2.75
C HIS A 39 -8.09 4.84 2.71
N TYR A 40 -7.05 5.30 3.38
CA TYR A 40 -5.80 4.56 3.46
C TYR A 40 -5.99 3.26 4.26
N GLY A 41 -6.68 3.34 5.39
CA GLY A 41 -6.97 2.14 6.18
C GLY A 41 -7.83 1.15 5.43
N ARG A 42 -8.84 1.63 4.72
CA ARG A 42 -9.72 0.76 3.94
C ARG A 42 -8.96 0.08 2.81
N MET A 43 -8.09 0.82 2.13
CA MET A 43 -7.30 0.25 1.05
C MET A 43 -6.29 -0.77 1.59
N ALA A 44 -5.67 -0.48 2.73
CA ALA A 44 -4.77 -1.41 3.37
C ALA A 44 -5.48 -2.71 3.73
N GLU A 45 -6.69 -2.62 4.28
CA GLU A 45 -7.49 -3.81 4.57
C GLU A 45 -7.81 -4.60 3.31
N ALA A 46 -8.15 -3.92 2.22
CA ALA A 46 -8.40 -4.60 0.95
C ALA A 46 -7.15 -5.33 0.45
N MET A 47 -5.99 -4.71 0.56
CA MET A 47 -4.73 -5.34 0.17
C MET A 47 -4.46 -6.59 1.00
N ILE A 48 -4.76 -6.54 2.30
CA ILE A 48 -4.60 -7.69 3.18
C ILE A 48 -5.58 -8.80 2.80
N ASP A 49 -6.83 -8.45 2.56
CA ASP A 49 -7.86 -9.42 2.18
C ASP A 49 -7.55 -10.10 0.86
N LEU A 50 -6.98 -9.37 -0.09
CA LEU A 50 -6.61 -9.91 -1.39
C LEU A 50 -5.27 -10.65 -1.36
N LYS A 51 -4.62 -10.69 -0.20
CA LYS A 51 -3.34 -11.41 0.00
C LYS A 51 -2.18 -10.80 -0.75
N PHE A 52 -2.22 -9.53 -1.06
CA PHE A 52 -1.06 -8.82 -1.60
C PHE A 52 -0.04 -8.54 -0.50
N ILE A 53 -0.52 -8.19 0.69
CA ILE A 53 0.31 -8.01 1.88
C ILE A 53 -0.37 -8.71 3.05
N ASP A 54 0.39 -8.98 4.11
CA ASP A 54 -0.20 -9.52 5.33
C ASP A 54 -0.48 -8.38 6.33
N LYS A 55 -1.02 -8.74 7.48
CA LYS A 55 -1.40 -7.75 8.50
C LYS A 55 -0.19 -7.04 9.10
N ASP A 56 1.01 -7.57 8.91
CA ASP A 56 2.25 -6.97 9.36
C ASP A 56 2.91 -6.11 8.28
N GLY A 57 2.30 -6.05 7.11
CA GLY A 57 2.80 -5.26 6.01
C GLY A 57 3.78 -5.99 5.09
N LYS A 58 3.99 -7.28 5.31
CA LYS A 58 4.89 -8.05 4.45
C LYS A 58 4.23 -8.28 3.10
N VAL A 59 4.97 -8.04 2.02
CA VAL A 59 4.47 -8.29 0.67
C VAL A 59 4.41 -9.80 0.43
N LEU A 60 3.21 -10.31 0.10
CA LEU A 60 2.98 -11.74 -0.13
C LEU A 60 3.02 -12.07 -1.60
N LYS A 61 2.52 -11.18 -2.44
CA LYS A 61 2.55 -11.36 -3.89
C LYS A 61 2.48 -10.00 -4.57
N VAL A 62 2.96 -9.95 -5.79
CA VAL A 62 2.79 -8.78 -6.65
C VAL A 62 2.13 -9.25 -7.94
N PRO A 63 1.34 -8.39 -8.61
CA PRO A 63 0.75 -8.78 -9.88
C PRO A 63 1.83 -8.98 -10.93
N VAL A 64 1.60 -9.93 -11.82
CA VAL A 64 2.49 -10.13 -12.95
C VAL A 64 2.12 -9.09 -14.00
N GLU A 65 3.08 -8.25 -14.35
CA GLU A 65 2.90 -7.26 -15.40
C GLU A 65 3.68 -7.69 -16.62
N ASP A 66 3.01 -7.80 -17.70
CA ASP A 66 3.65 -8.14 -18.96
C ASP A 66 3.90 -6.92 -19.81
#